data_8f94f6c1bf965ccce89488620677e560
#
_entry.id   8f94f6c1bf965ccce89488620677e560
#
_cell.length_a   1.000
_cell.length_b   1.000
_cell.length_c   1.000
_cell.angle_alpha   90.00
_cell.angle_beta   90.00
_cell.angle_gamma   90.00
#
_symmetry.space_group_name_H-M   'P 1'
#
loop_
_entity.id
_entity.type
_entity.pdbx_description
1 polymer ?
#
loop_
_entity_poly.entity_id
_entity_poly.type
_entity_poly.pdbx_seq_one_letter_code
_entity_poly.pdbx_strand_id
1 'polypeptide(L)'
;MHFEILVEDASGELLLSALLPKILGENGTTNTWRTHSYKGIGRVPKDLKGKKDPSKRILLDRLPKVLAGYGKSLGSDSAVVVVIDLDDRDCVGFKQELLQILKRCHPKPRALFRFAIEEMEAWLLGDRKAVLKEFPRAKVHVLDSYVQDSICGTWETLADAVFPGGSNALKAEGWPRTGQEKSKWASQIGRHLSVESNLSPSLQTFRNGVLKMSGVEL
;
A
#
# COMPACT_ATOMS: atom_id res chain seq x y z
N MET A 1 9.10 -18.63 1.14
CA MET A 1 7.72 -18.42 0.65
C MET A 1 7.70 -17.40 -0.47
N HIS A 2 6.81 -17.52 -1.48
CA HIS A 2 6.66 -16.54 -2.57
C HIS A 2 5.43 -15.65 -2.37
N PHE A 3 5.58 -14.34 -2.63
CA PHE A 3 4.49 -13.36 -2.53
C PHE A 3 4.25 -12.64 -3.86
N GLU A 4 3.02 -12.71 -4.37
CA GLU A 4 2.52 -11.83 -5.43
C GLU A 4 1.81 -10.65 -4.77
N ILE A 5 2.38 -9.46 -4.88
CA ILE A 5 1.92 -8.27 -4.17
C ILE A 5 1.25 -7.32 -5.15
N LEU A 6 -0.02 -7.06 -4.94
CA LEU A 6 -0.83 -6.16 -5.76
C LEU A 6 -1.02 -4.85 -5.00
N VAL A 7 -0.69 -3.74 -5.62
CA VAL A 7 -0.79 -2.40 -5.03
C VAL A 7 -1.49 -1.43 -5.98
N GLU A 8 -2.15 -0.45 -5.42
CA GLU A 8 -3.03 0.44 -6.16
C GLU A 8 -2.34 1.26 -7.25
N ASP A 9 -1.13 1.78 -6.95
CA ASP A 9 -0.42 2.69 -7.84
C ASP A 9 1.11 2.53 -7.79
N ALA A 10 1.80 3.35 -8.58
CA ALA A 10 3.26 3.31 -8.68
C ALA A 10 3.95 3.87 -7.42
N SER A 11 3.35 4.81 -6.70
CA SER A 11 3.93 5.35 -5.45
C SER A 11 3.95 4.28 -4.37
N GLY A 12 2.85 3.51 -4.25
CA GLY A 12 2.78 2.36 -3.37
C GLY A 12 3.77 1.26 -3.73
N GLU A 13 4.00 0.99 -5.03
CA GLU A 13 5.04 0.04 -5.47
C GLU A 13 6.43 0.48 -5.03
N LEU A 14 6.77 1.76 -5.18
CA LEU A 14 8.05 2.32 -4.73
C LEU A 14 8.22 2.20 -3.22
N LEU A 15 7.19 2.51 -2.45
CA LEU A 15 7.23 2.37 -1.00
C LEU A 15 7.41 0.91 -0.57
N LEU A 16 6.64 -0.01 -1.14
CA LEU A 16 6.77 -1.44 -0.85
C LEU A 16 8.15 -1.99 -1.25
N SER A 17 8.74 -1.51 -2.34
CA SER A 17 10.11 -1.88 -2.72
C SER A 17 11.15 -1.51 -1.66
N ALA A 18 10.92 -0.43 -0.91
CA ALA A 18 11.78 -0.05 0.22
C ALA A 18 11.49 -0.82 1.51
N LEU A 19 10.23 -1.22 1.74
CA LEU A 19 9.79 -1.86 2.99
C LEU A 19 9.96 -3.38 2.98
N LEU A 20 9.68 -4.05 1.87
CA LEU A 20 9.70 -5.51 1.80
C LEU A 20 11.06 -6.14 2.15
N PRO A 21 12.22 -5.60 1.69
CA PRO A 21 13.51 -6.12 2.13
C PRO A 21 13.74 -6.00 3.64
N LYS A 22 13.18 -4.95 4.26
CA LYS A 22 13.29 -4.74 5.72
C LYS A 22 12.38 -5.68 6.52
N ILE A 23 11.28 -6.14 5.92
CA ILE A 23 10.31 -7.05 6.56
C ILE A 23 10.69 -8.52 6.32
N LEU A 24 11.05 -8.88 5.09
CA LEU A 24 11.20 -10.27 4.64
C LEU A 24 12.65 -10.70 4.43
N GLY A 25 13.62 -9.81 4.62
CA GLY A 25 15.00 -10.00 4.18
C GLY A 25 15.18 -9.72 2.68
N GLU A 26 16.34 -9.95 2.12
CA GLU A 26 16.58 -9.73 0.69
C GLU A 26 15.79 -10.70 -0.18
N ASN A 27 15.23 -10.14 -1.30
CA ASN A 27 14.44 -10.93 -2.24
C ASN A 27 15.29 -12.06 -2.86
N GLY A 28 14.80 -13.29 -2.78
CA GLY A 28 15.50 -14.45 -3.32
C GLY A 28 16.31 -15.23 -2.28
N THR A 29 16.39 -14.78 -1.04
CA THR A 29 17.03 -15.53 0.05
C THR A 29 16.04 -16.53 0.67
N THR A 30 15.37 -16.17 1.75
CA THR A 30 14.34 -17.01 2.41
C THR A 30 12.98 -16.84 1.76
N ASN A 31 12.69 -15.62 1.32
CA ASN A 31 11.43 -15.26 0.68
C ASN A 31 11.69 -14.67 -0.70
N THR A 32 10.69 -14.79 -1.58
CA THR A 32 10.66 -14.13 -2.88
C THR A 32 9.39 -13.33 -3.03
N TRP A 33 9.41 -12.25 -3.80
CA TRP A 33 8.21 -11.49 -4.11
C TRP A 33 8.28 -10.81 -5.46
N ARG A 34 7.10 -10.53 -6.01
CA ARG A 34 6.88 -9.65 -7.16
C ARG A 34 5.82 -8.63 -6.80
N THR A 35 6.05 -7.37 -7.14
CA THR A 35 5.09 -6.29 -6.93
C THR A 35 4.45 -5.89 -8.25
N HIS A 36 3.15 -5.66 -8.25
CA HIS A 36 2.35 -5.30 -9.41
C HIS A 36 1.55 -4.05 -9.09
N SER A 37 1.93 -2.90 -9.64
CA SER A 37 1.18 -1.65 -9.52
C SER A 37 0.06 -1.56 -10.57
N TYR A 38 -1.01 -0.92 -10.16
CA TYR A 38 -2.18 -0.66 -10.98
C TYR A 38 -2.30 0.85 -11.27
N LYS A 39 -3.40 1.27 -11.90
CA LYS A 39 -3.68 2.68 -12.20
C LYS A 39 -4.92 3.14 -11.44
N GLY A 40 -4.87 3.02 -10.11
CA GLY A 40 -5.94 3.34 -9.18
C GLY A 40 -6.78 2.14 -8.75
N ILE A 41 -7.57 2.35 -7.69
CA ILE A 41 -8.32 1.31 -6.99
C ILE A 41 -9.53 0.80 -7.78
N GLY A 42 -10.33 1.70 -8.37
CA GLY A 42 -11.59 1.36 -9.04
C GLY A 42 -12.72 0.97 -8.09
N ARG A 43 -13.61 0.07 -8.55
CA ARG A 43 -14.75 -0.42 -7.77
C ARG A 43 -14.79 -1.94 -7.77
N VAL A 44 -15.25 -2.53 -6.67
CA VAL A 44 -15.51 -3.97 -6.59
C VAL A 44 -16.59 -4.35 -7.61
N PRO A 45 -16.31 -5.28 -8.55
CA PRO A 45 -17.32 -5.71 -9.52
C PRO A 45 -18.42 -6.51 -8.83
N LYS A 46 -19.67 -6.25 -9.21
CA LYS A 46 -20.82 -7.03 -8.71
C LYS A 46 -20.80 -8.49 -9.18
N ASP A 47 -20.13 -8.76 -10.30
CA ASP A 47 -19.97 -10.10 -10.86
C ASP A 47 -18.54 -10.36 -11.38
N LEU A 48 -18.22 -11.64 -11.61
CA LEU A 48 -16.92 -12.05 -12.17
C LEU A 48 -16.80 -11.81 -13.69
N LYS A 49 -17.89 -11.41 -14.37
CA LYS A 49 -17.99 -11.31 -15.83
C LYS A 49 -17.92 -9.89 -16.36
N GLY A 50 -17.75 -8.87 -15.49
CA GLY A 50 -17.76 -7.47 -15.89
C GLY A 50 -16.95 -7.20 -17.16
N LYS A 51 -17.60 -6.68 -18.22
CA LYS A 51 -16.93 -6.15 -19.42
C LYS A 51 -16.19 -4.88 -19.04
N LYS A 52 -14.89 -5.00 -18.76
CA LYS A 52 -14.05 -3.87 -18.42
C LYS A 52 -12.88 -3.79 -19.37
N ASP A 53 -12.52 -2.58 -19.73
CA ASP A 53 -11.40 -2.30 -20.61
C ASP A 53 -10.08 -2.83 -20.00
N PRO A 54 -9.44 -3.84 -20.60
CA PRO A 54 -8.20 -4.42 -20.07
C PRO A 54 -7.04 -3.42 -20.03
N SER A 55 -7.12 -2.33 -20.82
CA SER A 55 -6.08 -1.30 -20.89
C SER A 55 -6.02 -0.43 -19.63
N LYS A 56 -7.12 -0.33 -18.90
CA LYS A 56 -7.24 0.52 -17.70
C LYS A 56 -6.69 -0.12 -16.43
N ARG A 57 -5.88 -1.08 -16.41
CA ARG A 57 -5.17 -1.68 -15.25
C ARG A 57 -5.65 -1.24 -13.85
N ILE A 58 -6.97 -1.22 -13.60
CA ILE A 58 -7.58 -0.82 -12.34
C ILE A 58 -7.64 -2.04 -11.42
N LEU A 59 -7.20 -1.88 -10.16
CA LEU A 59 -6.97 -2.99 -9.24
C LEU A 59 -8.24 -3.80 -8.97
N LEU A 60 -9.26 -3.19 -8.38
CA LEU A 60 -10.48 -3.91 -7.96
C LEU A 60 -11.24 -4.49 -9.14
N ASP A 61 -11.22 -3.80 -10.28
CA ASP A 61 -11.85 -4.27 -11.50
C ASP A 61 -11.28 -5.59 -11.99
N ARG A 62 -10.01 -5.82 -11.77
CA ARG A 62 -9.28 -7.02 -12.20
C ARG A 62 -9.14 -8.08 -11.11
N LEU A 63 -9.30 -7.69 -9.85
CA LEU A 63 -9.03 -8.52 -8.69
C LEU A 63 -9.68 -9.90 -8.75
N PRO A 64 -10.98 -10.06 -9.14
CA PRO A 64 -11.59 -11.37 -9.21
C PRO A 64 -10.90 -12.31 -10.20
N LYS A 65 -10.54 -11.81 -11.40
CA LYS A 65 -9.83 -12.61 -12.41
C LYS A 65 -8.41 -12.93 -11.98
N VAL A 66 -7.73 -11.98 -11.37
CA VAL A 66 -6.34 -12.12 -10.90
C VAL A 66 -6.28 -13.16 -9.79
N LEU A 67 -7.17 -13.07 -8.78
CA LEU A 67 -7.22 -14.06 -7.69
C LEU A 67 -7.59 -15.46 -8.20
N ALA A 68 -8.55 -15.57 -9.14
CA ALA A 68 -8.89 -16.85 -9.75
C ALA A 68 -7.74 -17.45 -10.57
N GLY A 69 -6.95 -16.60 -11.25
CA GLY A 69 -5.73 -17.01 -11.94
C GLY A 69 -4.66 -17.52 -10.97
N TYR A 70 -4.39 -16.78 -9.94
CA TYR A 70 -3.43 -17.17 -8.89
C TYR A 70 -3.84 -18.45 -8.16
N GLY A 71 -5.15 -18.64 -7.91
CA GLY A 71 -5.63 -19.89 -7.33
C GLY A 71 -5.26 -21.13 -8.16
N LYS A 72 -5.15 -20.98 -9.49
CA LYS A 72 -4.78 -22.07 -10.40
C LYS A 72 -3.28 -22.23 -10.60
N SER A 73 -2.50 -21.16 -10.46
CA SER A 73 -1.08 -21.12 -10.84
C SER A 73 -0.10 -21.13 -9.66
N LEU A 74 -0.52 -20.64 -8.47
CA LEU A 74 0.36 -20.57 -7.32
C LEU A 74 0.34 -21.87 -6.52
N GLY A 75 1.53 -22.32 -6.08
CA GLY A 75 1.69 -23.46 -5.19
C GLY A 75 1.37 -23.12 -3.73
N SER A 76 1.43 -24.15 -2.88
CA SER A 76 1.15 -24.04 -1.42
C SER A 76 2.06 -23.05 -0.69
N ASP A 77 3.30 -22.88 -1.18
CA ASP A 77 4.29 -21.96 -0.61
C ASP A 77 4.22 -20.55 -1.20
N SER A 78 3.05 -20.18 -1.69
CA SER A 78 2.83 -18.86 -2.30
C SER A 78 1.59 -18.19 -1.72
N ALA A 79 1.59 -16.86 -1.71
CA ALA A 79 0.44 -16.07 -1.30
C ALA A 79 0.29 -14.80 -2.14
N VAL A 80 -0.95 -14.32 -2.23
CA VAL A 80 -1.27 -13.02 -2.81
C VAL A 80 -1.47 -12.02 -1.66
N VAL A 81 -0.76 -10.90 -1.70
CA VAL A 81 -0.95 -9.78 -0.78
C VAL A 81 -1.53 -8.62 -1.56
N VAL A 82 -2.66 -8.11 -1.13
CA VAL A 82 -3.31 -6.95 -1.77
C VAL A 82 -3.26 -5.78 -0.82
N VAL A 83 -2.56 -4.73 -1.21
CA VAL A 83 -2.39 -3.49 -0.44
C VAL A 83 -3.17 -2.38 -1.13
N ILE A 84 -4.05 -1.73 -0.39
CA ILE A 84 -5.03 -0.78 -0.93
C ILE A 84 -5.10 0.43 -0.01
N ASP A 85 -5.18 1.61 -0.58
CA ASP A 85 -5.55 2.84 0.13
C ASP A 85 -7.04 2.76 0.52
N LEU A 86 -7.34 2.99 1.80
CA LEU A 86 -8.69 2.86 2.31
C LEU A 86 -9.57 4.03 1.91
N ASP A 87 -8.96 5.19 1.65
CA ASP A 87 -9.65 6.47 1.50
C ASP A 87 -10.58 6.72 2.72
N ASP A 88 -11.82 7.11 2.46
CA ASP A 88 -12.89 7.35 3.46
C ASP A 88 -13.80 6.13 3.69
N ARG A 89 -13.43 4.94 3.20
CA ARG A 89 -14.26 3.73 3.25
C ARG A 89 -14.30 3.11 4.64
N ASP A 90 -15.43 2.46 4.96
CA ASP A 90 -15.50 1.58 6.11
C ASP A 90 -14.58 0.35 5.92
N CYS A 91 -13.56 0.27 6.77
CA CYS A 91 -12.54 -0.78 6.72
C CYS A 91 -13.13 -2.19 6.85
N VAL A 92 -14.11 -2.36 7.74
CA VAL A 92 -14.71 -3.68 8.03
C VAL A 92 -15.56 -4.14 6.86
N GLY A 93 -16.45 -3.28 6.39
CA GLY A 93 -17.33 -3.57 5.25
C GLY A 93 -16.54 -3.82 3.98
N PHE A 94 -15.56 -2.96 3.68
CA PHE A 94 -14.72 -3.14 2.51
C PHE A 94 -13.90 -4.44 2.54
N LYS A 95 -13.35 -4.80 3.70
CA LYS A 95 -12.66 -6.09 3.88
C LYS A 95 -13.61 -7.27 3.64
N GLN A 96 -14.86 -7.19 4.08
CA GLN A 96 -15.86 -8.23 3.83
C GLN A 96 -16.15 -8.39 2.33
N GLU A 97 -16.26 -7.30 1.59
CA GLU A 97 -16.43 -7.35 0.13
C GLU A 97 -15.27 -8.09 -0.56
N LEU A 98 -14.02 -7.78 -0.19
CA LEU A 98 -12.84 -8.46 -0.74
C LEU A 98 -12.80 -9.95 -0.37
N LEU A 99 -13.18 -10.29 0.86
CA LEU A 99 -13.28 -11.68 1.28
C LEU A 99 -14.38 -12.44 0.53
N GLN A 100 -15.49 -11.80 0.14
CA GLN A 100 -16.51 -12.42 -0.71
C GLN A 100 -15.99 -12.71 -2.13
N ILE A 101 -15.16 -11.82 -2.69
CA ILE A 101 -14.48 -12.11 -3.98
C ILE A 101 -13.60 -13.35 -3.82
N LEU A 102 -12.78 -13.41 -2.78
CA LEU A 102 -11.87 -14.51 -2.52
C LEU A 102 -12.62 -15.85 -2.32
N LYS A 103 -13.77 -15.84 -1.64
CA LYS A 103 -14.62 -17.02 -1.42
C LYS A 103 -15.16 -17.63 -2.74
N ARG A 104 -15.30 -16.81 -3.80
CA ARG A 104 -15.77 -17.24 -5.11
C ARG A 104 -14.68 -17.83 -6.00
N CYS A 105 -13.41 -17.75 -5.58
CA CYS A 105 -12.29 -18.32 -6.34
C CYS A 105 -12.17 -19.83 -6.08
N HIS A 106 -12.08 -20.61 -7.15
CA HIS A 106 -11.89 -22.05 -7.11
C HIS A 106 -10.86 -22.48 -8.17
N PRO A 107 -9.66 -22.98 -7.79
CA PRO A 107 -9.11 -23.06 -6.43
C PRO A 107 -8.92 -21.69 -5.78
N LYS A 108 -9.02 -21.66 -4.45
CA LYS A 108 -8.85 -20.42 -3.66
C LYS A 108 -7.37 -20.20 -3.35
N PRO A 109 -6.75 -19.07 -3.76
CA PRO A 109 -5.37 -18.76 -3.36
C PRO A 109 -5.27 -18.41 -1.87
N ARG A 110 -4.11 -18.61 -1.27
CA ARG A 110 -3.78 -17.93 0.00
C ARG A 110 -3.72 -16.44 -0.29
N ALA A 111 -4.51 -15.64 0.41
CA ALA A 111 -4.55 -14.21 0.16
C ALA A 111 -4.63 -13.41 1.48
N LEU A 112 -4.00 -12.23 1.46
CA LEU A 112 -3.94 -11.27 2.55
C LEU A 112 -4.37 -9.91 2.01
N PHE A 113 -5.43 -9.31 2.57
CA PHE A 113 -5.84 -7.95 2.27
C PHE A 113 -5.36 -7.02 3.37
N ARG A 114 -4.72 -5.94 2.99
CA ARG A 114 -4.19 -4.90 3.88
C ARG A 114 -4.53 -3.52 3.35
N PHE A 115 -4.80 -2.63 4.28
CA PHE A 115 -5.17 -1.25 3.98
C PHE A 115 -4.14 -0.31 4.58
N ALA A 116 -3.71 0.68 3.81
CA ALA A 116 -3.18 1.91 4.35
C ALA A 116 -4.40 2.77 4.75
N ILE A 117 -4.42 3.29 5.96
CA ILE A 117 -5.56 4.11 6.41
C ILE A 117 -5.47 5.47 5.72
N GLU A 118 -6.56 5.84 5.06
CA GLU A 118 -6.65 6.88 4.06
C GLU A 118 -5.72 6.56 2.88
N GLU A 119 -4.42 6.79 3.00
CA GLU A 119 -3.43 6.59 1.93
C GLU A 119 -2.09 6.07 2.47
N MET A 120 -1.23 5.54 1.58
CA MET A 120 0.07 4.99 1.98
C MET A 120 1.04 6.04 2.55
N GLU A 121 0.80 7.32 2.36
CA GLU A 121 1.54 8.41 3.00
C GLU A 121 1.42 8.37 4.54
N ALA A 122 0.37 7.77 5.10
CA ALA A 122 0.26 7.48 6.53
C ALA A 122 1.44 6.65 7.06
N TRP A 123 1.96 5.72 6.25
CA TRP A 123 3.12 4.93 6.60
C TRP A 123 4.41 5.74 6.62
N LEU A 124 4.51 6.76 5.76
CA LEU A 124 5.64 7.70 5.77
C LEU A 124 5.59 8.60 7.01
N LEU A 125 4.41 9.15 7.32
CA LEU A 125 4.18 9.99 8.51
C LEU A 125 4.32 9.20 9.82
N GLY A 126 4.19 7.88 9.78
CA GLY A 126 4.41 6.98 10.91
C GLY A 126 5.87 6.95 11.40
N ASP A 127 6.83 7.42 10.60
CA ASP A 127 8.23 7.55 10.99
C ASP A 127 8.75 8.98 10.78
N ARG A 128 8.46 9.85 11.74
CA ARG A 128 8.91 11.23 11.73
C ARG A 128 10.43 11.37 11.55
N LYS A 129 11.22 10.44 12.11
CA LYS A 129 12.69 10.49 11.98
C LYS A 129 13.12 10.26 10.54
N ALA A 130 12.46 9.35 9.84
CA ALA A 130 12.69 9.12 8.42
C ALA A 130 12.34 10.36 7.57
N VAL A 131 11.20 11.00 7.85
CA VAL A 131 10.81 12.26 7.18
C VAL A 131 11.86 13.35 7.40
N LEU A 132 12.26 13.58 8.64
CA LEU A 132 13.25 14.62 8.97
C LEU A 132 14.65 14.31 8.44
N LYS A 133 15.01 13.05 8.32
CA LYS A 133 16.29 12.63 7.73
C LYS A 133 16.35 12.99 6.24
N GLU A 134 15.26 12.79 5.51
CA GLU A 134 15.21 13.15 4.09
C GLU A 134 14.96 14.65 3.87
N PHE A 135 14.08 15.23 4.69
CA PHE A 135 13.68 16.63 4.63
C PHE A 135 14.03 17.37 5.93
N PRO A 136 15.32 17.77 6.13
CA PRO A 136 15.75 18.41 7.39
C PRO A 136 15.07 19.75 7.67
N ARG A 137 14.44 20.35 6.66
CA ARG A 137 13.68 21.60 6.75
C ARG A 137 12.18 21.40 6.88
N ALA A 138 11.72 20.15 7.06
CA ALA A 138 10.30 19.87 7.23
C ALA A 138 9.73 20.64 8.43
N LYS A 139 8.48 21.07 8.29
CA LYS A 139 7.77 21.80 9.34
C LYS A 139 7.41 20.84 10.49
N VAL A 140 8.24 20.83 11.53
CA VAL A 140 8.13 19.92 12.66
C VAL A 140 6.76 19.96 13.33
N HIS A 141 6.16 21.16 13.48
CA HIS A 141 4.84 21.31 14.09
C HIS A 141 3.73 20.59 13.30
N VAL A 142 3.84 20.49 11.97
CA VAL A 142 2.89 19.73 11.15
C VAL A 142 3.05 18.23 11.44
N LEU A 143 4.29 17.73 11.48
CA LEU A 143 4.55 16.33 11.81
C LEU A 143 4.12 15.98 13.25
N ASP A 144 4.24 16.94 14.19
CA ASP A 144 3.84 16.75 15.59
C ASP A 144 2.33 16.71 15.79
N SER A 145 1.59 17.42 14.93
CA SER A 145 0.13 17.46 15.00
C SER A 145 -0.54 16.25 14.34
N TYR A 146 0.21 15.46 13.56
CA TYR A 146 -0.36 14.30 12.87
C TYR A 146 -0.74 13.19 13.87
N VAL A 147 -1.99 12.75 13.81
CA VAL A 147 -2.48 11.59 14.56
C VAL A 147 -2.35 10.37 13.66
N GLN A 148 -1.69 9.34 14.15
CA GLN A 148 -1.37 8.14 13.36
C GLN A 148 -2.63 7.47 12.80
N ASP A 149 -2.60 7.19 11.49
CA ASP A 149 -3.71 6.58 10.75
C ASP A 149 -5.05 7.35 10.89
N SER A 150 -5.01 8.68 11.07
CA SER A 150 -6.22 9.51 10.99
C SER A 150 -6.58 9.83 9.54
N ILE A 151 -7.88 9.98 9.29
CA ILE A 151 -8.39 10.49 8.00
C ILE A 151 -8.36 12.02 8.08
N CYS A 152 -7.39 12.64 7.45
CA CYS A 152 -7.13 14.08 7.61
C CYS A 152 -6.59 14.76 6.35
N GLY A 153 -6.54 14.06 5.20
CA GLY A 153 -5.77 14.46 4.04
C GLY A 153 -4.29 14.14 4.26
N THR A 154 -3.97 12.85 4.26
CA THR A 154 -2.65 12.34 4.67
C THR A 154 -1.52 12.82 3.76
N TRP A 155 -1.73 12.79 2.42
CA TRP A 155 -0.72 13.31 1.51
C TRP A 155 -0.61 14.84 1.58
N GLU A 156 -1.72 15.54 1.84
CA GLU A 156 -1.72 16.99 2.08
C GLU A 156 -0.91 17.34 3.33
N THR A 157 -1.10 16.59 4.40
CA THR A 157 -0.33 16.76 5.64
C THR A 157 1.16 16.56 5.40
N LEU A 158 1.54 15.53 4.64
CA LEU A 158 2.94 15.33 4.27
C LEU A 158 3.44 16.48 3.38
N ALA A 159 2.66 16.90 2.38
CA ALA A 159 3.00 18.04 1.53
C ALA A 159 3.17 19.33 2.34
N ASP A 160 2.28 19.59 3.30
CA ASP A 160 2.37 20.77 4.17
C ASP A 160 3.63 20.75 5.03
N ALA A 161 4.12 19.57 5.40
CA ALA A 161 5.36 19.42 6.12
C ALA A 161 6.61 19.63 5.25
N VAL A 162 6.64 19.08 4.02
CA VAL A 162 7.89 18.93 3.25
C VAL A 162 7.94 19.71 1.94
N PHE A 163 6.79 20.06 1.33
CA PHE A 163 6.75 20.71 0.02
C PHE A 163 6.78 22.24 0.15
N PRO A 164 7.57 22.96 -0.67
CA PRO A 164 7.57 24.42 -0.68
C PRO A 164 6.18 24.99 -1.02
N GLY A 165 5.60 25.77 -0.11
CA GLY A 165 4.24 26.29 -0.24
C GLY A 165 3.13 25.33 0.18
N GLY A 166 3.48 24.10 0.59
CA GLY A 166 2.55 23.12 1.15
C GLY A 166 1.62 22.48 0.12
N SER A 167 0.57 21.82 0.60
CA SER A 167 -0.39 21.07 -0.22
C SER A 167 -1.14 21.95 -1.21
N ASN A 168 -1.46 23.20 -0.84
CA ASN A 168 -2.15 24.13 -1.74
C ASN A 168 -1.31 24.49 -2.97
N ALA A 169 -0.01 24.73 -2.78
CA ALA A 169 0.90 24.99 -3.89
C ALA A 169 1.02 23.77 -4.81
N LEU A 170 1.15 22.58 -4.22
CA LEU A 170 1.23 21.35 -4.99
C LEU A 170 -0.07 21.05 -5.75
N LYS A 171 -1.24 21.27 -5.15
CA LYS A 171 -2.55 21.15 -5.82
C LYS A 171 -2.67 22.08 -7.03
N ALA A 172 -2.15 23.30 -6.92
CA ALA A 172 -2.17 24.26 -8.01
C ALA A 172 -1.34 23.82 -9.23
N GLU A 173 -0.33 22.97 -9.04
CA GLU A 173 0.47 22.38 -10.13
C GLU A 173 -0.23 21.19 -10.81
N GLY A 174 -1.34 20.70 -10.26
CA GLY A 174 -2.20 19.64 -10.82
C GLY A 174 -1.78 18.22 -10.48
N TRP A 175 -2.70 17.29 -10.74
CA TRP A 175 -2.55 15.88 -10.38
C TRP A 175 -1.30 15.16 -10.91
N PRO A 176 -0.83 15.39 -12.15
CA PRO A 176 0.40 14.74 -12.61
C PRO A 176 1.61 15.09 -11.73
N ARG A 177 1.68 16.34 -11.27
CA ARG A 177 2.74 16.80 -10.40
C ARG A 177 2.61 16.22 -8.99
N THR A 178 1.40 16.20 -8.45
CA THR A 178 1.11 15.56 -7.16
C THR A 178 1.55 14.10 -7.14
N GLY A 179 1.20 13.33 -8.17
CA GLY A 179 1.62 11.93 -8.30
C GLY A 179 3.13 11.74 -8.39
N GLN A 180 3.84 12.66 -9.05
CA GLN A 180 5.30 12.66 -9.09
C GLN A 180 5.91 12.90 -7.70
N GLU A 181 5.37 13.85 -6.94
CA GLU A 181 5.87 14.13 -5.58
C GLU A 181 5.56 12.97 -4.62
N LYS A 182 4.36 12.38 -4.66
CA LYS A 182 4.02 11.16 -3.91
C LYS A 182 5.03 10.04 -4.19
N SER A 183 5.36 9.81 -5.46
CA SER A 183 6.37 8.82 -5.87
C SER A 183 7.78 9.13 -5.34
N LYS A 184 8.16 10.42 -5.34
CA LYS A 184 9.43 10.85 -4.74
C LYS A 184 9.46 10.60 -3.23
N TRP A 185 8.41 11.01 -2.51
CA TRP A 185 8.33 10.78 -1.05
C TRP A 185 8.38 9.31 -0.72
N ALA A 186 7.62 8.47 -1.44
CA ALA A 186 7.64 7.01 -1.28
C ALA A 186 9.06 6.44 -1.41
N SER A 187 9.82 6.86 -2.43
CA SER A 187 11.19 6.42 -2.66
C SER A 187 12.17 7.01 -1.64
N GLN A 188 12.13 8.33 -1.42
CA GLN A 188 13.12 9.06 -0.66
C GLN A 188 12.97 8.85 0.86
N ILE A 189 11.75 8.95 1.39
CA ILE A 189 11.48 8.69 2.81
C ILE A 189 11.51 7.18 3.07
N GLY A 190 10.93 6.38 2.17
CA GLY A 190 10.81 4.92 2.30
C GLY A 190 12.13 4.22 2.60
N ARG A 191 13.23 4.65 2.00
CA ARG A 191 14.56 4.10 2.28
C ARG A 191 15.02 4.29 3.73
N HIS A 192 14.51 5.30 4.42
CA HIS A 192 14.86 5.63 5.80
C HIS A 192 13.89 5.07 6.85
N LEU A 193 12.70 4.60 6.43
CA LEU A 193 11.70 4.06 7.36
C LEU A 193 12.26 2.90 8.18
N SER A 194 11.96 2.90 9.47
CA SER A 194 12.10 1.73 10.33
C SER A 194 10.76 0.99 10.39
N VAL A 195 10.73 -0.26 9.97
CA VAL A 195 9.51 -1.08 10.01
C VAL A 195 9.16 -1.55 11.41
N GLU A 196 10.14 -1.56 12.33
CA GLU A 196 9.96 -1.94 13.73
C GLU A 196 9.39 -0.80 14.57
N SER A 197 9.93 0.41 14.39
CA SER A 197 9.58 1.58 15.22
C SER A 197 8.58 2.54 14.58
N ASN A 198 8.08 2.23 13.38
CA ASN A 198 7.05 3.00 12.73
C ASN A 198 5.75 2.98 13.54
N LEU A 199 5.17 4.14 13.78
CA LEU A 199 4.02 4.30 14.66
C LEU A 199 2.67 4.09 13.95
N SER A 200 2.64 3.93 12.61
CA SER A 200 1.39 3.65 11.90
C SER A 200 0.85 2.25 12.23
N PRO A 201 -0.33 2.12 12.87
CA PRO A 201 -0.95 0.83 13.16
C PRO A 201 -1.23 0.00 11.90
N SER A 202 -1.57 0.65 10.79
CA SER A 202 -1.85 -0.03 9.53
C SER A 202 -0.59 -0.63 8.90
N LEU A 203 0.56 0.07 8.98
CA LEU A 203 1.84 -0.51 8.59
C LEU A 203 2.21 -1.71 9.48
N GLN A 204 2.05 -1.60 10.80
CA GLN A 204 2.34 -2.72 11.71
C GLN A 204 1.42 -3.92 11.41
N THR A 205 0.15 -3.66 11.08
CA THR A 205 -0.80 -4.71 10.68
C THR A 205 -0.38 -5.36 9.35
N PHE A 206 0.12 -4.58 8.39
CA PHE A 206 0.67 -5.11 7.14
C PHE A 206 1.91 -5.97 7.42
N ARG A 207 2.90 -5.43 8.12
CA ARG A 207 4.15 -6.10 8.50
C ARG A 207 3.87 -7.44 9.18
N ASN A 208 3.09 -7.42 10.24
CA ASN A 208 2.78 -8.63 11.03
C ASN A 208 2.03 -9.67 10.19
N GLY A 209 1.14 -9.23 9.31
CA GLY A 209 0.42 -10.14 8.41
C GLY A 209 1.34 -10.84 7.42
N VAL A 210 2.29 -10.12 6.84
CA VAL A 210 3.26 -10.68 5.90
C VAL A 210 4.24 -11.62 6.61
N LEU A 211 4.77 -11.24 7.77
CA LEU A 211 5.64 -12.08 8.60
C LEU A 211 4.94 -13.39 9.02
N LYS A 212 3.70 -13.30 9.51
CA LYS A 212 2.92 -14.51 9.86
C LYS A 212 2.73 -15.44 8.67
N MET A 213 2.50 -14.87 7.47
CA MET A 213 2.36 -15.70 6.27
C MET A 213 3.68 -16.36 5.87
N SER A 214 4.82 -15.72 6.12
CA SER A 214 6.16 -16.29 5.84
C SER A 214 6.61 -17.33 6.86
N GLY A 215 5.80 -17.59 7.91
CA GLY A 215 6.11 -18.58 8.95
C GLY A 215 6.92 -18.02 10.12
N VAL A 216 7.08 -16.70 10.21
CA VAL A 216 7.72 -16.05 11.37
C VAL A 216 6.67 -15.91 12.48
N GLU A 217 6.97 -16.45 13.66
CA GLU A 217 6.21 -16.19 14.88
C GLU A 217 6.56 -14.80 15.41
N LEU A 218 5.54 -14.02 15.85
CA LEU A 218 5.64 -12.63 16.29
C LEU A 218 5.56 -12.53 17.81
#